data_8796cb80457c311ec98b78d74f9a78c3
#
_entry.id   8796cb80457c311ec98b78d74f9a78c3
#
_cell.length_a   1.000
_cell.length_b   1.000
_cell.length_c   1.000
_cell.angle_alpha   90.00
_cell.angle_beta   90.00
_cell.angle_gamma   90.00
#
_symmetry.space_group_name_H-M   'P 1'
#
loop_
_entity.id
_entity.type
_entity.pdbx_description
1 polymer ?
#
loop_
_entity_poly.entity_id
_entity_poly.type
_entity_poly.pdbx_seq_one_letter_code
_entity_poly.pdbx_strand_id
1 'polypeptide(L)'
;MLKVSELRVREVINVLDGRRLGLIKDIDIDLANGRINALVLPGPSRLLGFFGKEDEVIVPWDKIVRIGLDVILVEIPSDTYARYSYRR
;
A
#
# COMPACT_ATOMS: atom_id res chain seq x y z
N MET A 1 7.72 -10.71 17.07
CA MET A 1 6.67 -9.68 16.93
C MET A 1 7.10 -8.66 15.88
N LEU A 2 6.16 -8.24 15.06
CA LEU A 2 6.43 -7.25 14.03
C LEU A 2 5.78 -5.93 14.45
N LYS A 3 6.56 -4.86 14.45
CA LYS A 3 6.04 -3.56 14.84
C LYS A 3 5.68 -2.74 13.62
N VAL A 4 4.76 -1.80 13.80
CA VAL A 4 4.38 -0.90 12.71
C VAL A 4 5.59 -0.15 12.18
N SER A 5 6.49 0.26 13.07
CA SER A 5 7.70 0.96 12.65
C SER A 5 8.55 0.10 11.71
N GLU A 6 8.49 -1.20 11.85
CA GLU A 6 9.21 -2.10 10.98
C GLU A 6 8.54 -2.23 9.62
N LEU A 7 7.21 -2.22 9.61
CA LEU A 7 6.48 -2.25 8.35
C LEU A 7 6.76 -1.01 7.51
N ARG A 8 6.89 0.11 8.16
CA ARG A 8 7.00 1.39 7.46
C ARG A 8 8.30 1.57 6.70
N VAL A 9 9.31 0.80 7.01
CA VAL A 9 10.59 0.90 6.32
C VAL A 9 10.77 -0.14 5.22
N ARG A 10 9.78 -0.99 5.01
CA ARG A 10 9.84 -2.02 3.98
C ARG A 10 9.12 -1.56 2.73
N GLU A 11 9.73 -1.82 1.61
CA GLU A 11 9.14 -1.44 0.33
C GLU A 11 8.06 -2.41 -0.07
N VAL A 12 6.94 -1.89 -0.59
CA VAL A 12 5.83 -2.72 -1.03
C VAL A 12 5.99 -2.99 -2.51
N ILE A 13 5.89 -4.27 -2.89
CA ILE A 13 6.05 -4.70 -4.27
C ILE A 13 4.83 -5.50 -4.67
N ASN A 14 4.26 -5.16 -5.81
CA ASN A 14 3.14 -5.91 -6.36
C ASN A 14 3.69 -7.04 -7.20
N VAL A 15 3.47 -8.28 -6.77
CA VAL A 15 4.04 -9.42 -7.46
C VAL A 15 3.37 -9.72 -8.79
N LEU A 16 2.18 -9.20 -9.02
CA LEU A 16 1.48 -9.47 -10.27
C LEU A 16 2.12 -8.75 -11.46
N ASP A 17 2.67 -7.58 -11.23
CA ASP A 17 3.28 -6.82 -12.32
C ASP A 17 4.71 -6.39 -12.02
N GLY A 18 5.25 -6.78 -10.87
CA GLY A 18 6.61 -6.44 -10.48
C GLY A 18 6.81 -4.99 -10.11
N ARG A 19 5.74 -4.23 -9.98
CA ARG A 19 5.86 -2.80 -9.72
C ARG A 19 6.21 -2.53 -8.26
N ARG A 20 7.12 -1.59 -8.08
CA ARG A 20 7.50 -1.16 -6.73
C ARG A 20 6.58 -0.01 -6.35
N LEU A 21 5.83 -0.22 -5.30
CA LEU A 21 4.83 0.74 -4.87
C LEU A 21 5.34 1.74 -3.84
N GLY A 22 6.54 1.55 -3.35
CA GLY A 22 7.15 2.46 -2.40
C GLY A 22 6.89 2.08 -0.97
N LEU A 23 7.15 3.02 -0.09
CA LEU A 23 6.97 2.79 1.34
C LEU A 23 5.55 3.13 1.75
N ILE A 24 5.11 2.52 2.82
CA ILE A 24 3.79 2.77 3.37
C ILE A 24 3.68 4.22 3.82
N LYS A 25 2.63 4.89 3.36
CA LYS A 25 2.34 6.24 3.75
C LYS A 25 1.53 6.27 5.04
N ASP A 26 0.62 5.32 5.18
CA ASP A 26 -0.27 5.29 6.32
C ASP A 26 -0.87 3.89 6.46
N ILE A 27 -1.56 3.66 7.55
CA ILE A 27 -2.23 2.38 7.81
C ILE A 27 -3.65 2.69 8.23
N ASP A 28 -4.60 2.05 7.57
CA ASP A 28 -6.01 2.22 7.88
C ASP A 28 -6.43 1.17 8.89
N ILE A 29 -6.97 1.58 10.00
CA ILE A 29 -7.33 0.70 11.11
C ILE A 29 -8.83 0.71 11.33
N ASP A 30 -9.40 -0.48 11.46
CA ASP A 30 -10.78 -0.67 11.82
C ASP A 30 -10.88 -0.62 13.35
N LEU A 31 -11.34 0.49 13.86
CA LEU A 31 -11.42 0.67 15.31
C LEU A 31 -12.45 -0.22 15.98
N ALA A 32 -13.51 -0.54 15.26
CA ALA A 32 -14.57 -1.37 15.83
C ALA A 32 -14.10 -2.79 16.10
N ASN A 33 -13.29 -3.33 15.22
CA ASN A 33 -12.81 -4.71 15.35
C ASN A 33 -11.36 -4.82 15.76
N GLY A 34 -10.68 -3.70 15.88
CA GLY A 34 -9.28 -3.70 16.31
C GLY A 34 -8.36 -4.37 15.31
N ARG A 35 -8.58 -4.12 14.03
CA ARG A 35 -7.79 -4.75 12.98
C ARG A 35 -7.27 -3.75 11.99
N ILE A 36 -6.20 -4.15 11.29
CA ILE A 36 -5.71 -3.37 10.17
C ILE A 36 -6.58 -3.71 8.96
N ASN A 37 -7.17 -2.69 8.34
CA ASN A 37 -7.96 -2.86 7.13
C ASN A 37 -7.10 -2.86 5.89
N ALA A 38 -6.14 -1.96 5.84
CA ALA A 38 -5.41 -1.74 4.61
C ALA A 38 -4.13 -0.97 4.84
N LEU A 39 -3.23 -1.05 3.89
CA LEU A 39 -2.05 -0.20 3.83
C LEU A 39 -2.35 0.92 2.84
N VAL A 40 -1.90 2.11 3.16
CA VAL A 40 -2.08 3.28 2.30
C VAL A 40 -0.73 3.64 1.71
N LEU A 41 -0.68 3.69 0.39
CA LEU A 41 0.55 3.96 -0.34
C LEU A 41 0.40 5.23 -1.16
N PRO A 42 1.51 5.86 -1.54
CA PRO A 42 1.41 7.02 -2.41
C PRO A 42 0.81 6.63 -3.75
N GLY A 43 0.02 7.50 -4.32
CA GLY A 43 -0.63 7.21 -5.57
C GLY A 43 0.32 7.24 -6.75
N PRO A 44 -0.07 6.60 -7.85
CA PRO A 44 0.81 6.53 -9.03
C PRO A 44 1.07 7.88 -9.68
N SER A 45 0.17 8.84 -9.54
CA SER A 45 0.38 10.14 -10.14
C SER A 45 1.57 10.86 -9.56
N ARG A 46 2.01 10.48 -8.40
CA ARG A 46 3.19 11.02 -7.80
C ARG A 46 4.42 10.79 -8.67
N LEU A 47 4.44 9.65 -9.35
CA LEU A 47 5.55 9.30 -10.22
C LEU A 47 5.57 10.15 -11.47
N LEU A 48 4.43 10.73 -11.83
CA LEU A 48 4.34 11.58 -12.99
C LEU A 48 4.65 13.03 -12.69
N GLY A 49 4.79 13.34 -11.42
CA GLY A 49 5.19 14.68 -11.02
C GLY A 49 4.10 15.72 -11.03
N PHE A 50 2.85 15.32 -11.17
CA PHE A 50 1.79 16.29 -11.11
C PHE A 50 0.54 15.66 -10.53
N PHE A 51 -0.27 16.44 -9.96
CA PHE A 51 -1.53 16.13 -9.34
C PHE A 51 -1.48 15.11 -8.22
N GLY A 52 -0.46 14.65 -7.79
CA GLY A 52 -0.41 13.49 -6.96
C GLY A 52 -0.52 13.65 -5.49
N LYS A 53 -0.66 14.85 -5.03
CA LYS A 53 -0.61 15.05 -3.62
C LYS A 53 -1.57 14.26 -2.83
N GLU A 54 -2.76 14.14 -3.32
CA GLU A 54 -3.81 13.50 -2.55
C GLU A 54 -4.23 12.16 -3.06
N ASP A 55 -3.56 11.70 -4.11
CA ASP A 55 -3.85 10.38 -4.61
C ASP A 55 -3.20 9.36 -3.70
N GLU A 56 -3.91 8.30 -3.44
CA GLU A 56 -3.42 7.23 -2.60
C GLU A 56 -3.87 5.91 -3.18
N VAL A 57 -3.07 4.88 -2.98
CA VAL A 57 -3.45 3.53 -3.35
C VAL A 57 -3.72 2.78 -2.07
N ILE A 58 -4.91 2.23 -1.98
CA ILE A 58 -5.32 1.47 -0.81
C ILE A 58 -5.11 0.00 -1.10
N VAL A 59 -4.27 -0.65 -0.32
CA VAL A 59 -4.01 -2.08 -0.47
C VAL A 59 -4.69 -2.79 0.68
N PRO A 60 -5.79 -3.50 0.43
CA PRO A 60 -6.47 -4.21 1.51
C PRO A 60 -5.52 -5.20 2.19
N TRP A 61 -5.69 -5.37 3.46
CA TRP A 61 -4.82 -6.24 4.25
C TRP A 61 -4.77 -7.66 3.68
N ASP A 62 -5.90 -8.16 3.17
CA ASP A 62 -5.97 -9.52 2.64
C ASP A 62 -5.30 -9.68 1.28
N LYS A 63 -4.78 -8.61 0.71
CA LYS A 63 -4.00 -8.70 -0.52
C LYS A 63 -2.51 -8.81 -0.25
N ILE A 64 -2.12 -8.83 1.00
CA ILE A 64 -0.73 -9.04 1.35
C ILE A 64 -0.43 -10.53 1.25
N VAL A 65 0.54 -10.87 0.42
CA VAL A 65 0.94 -12.25 0.22
C VAL A 65 1.96 -12.66 1.26
N ARG A 66 2.89 -11.76 1.53
CA ARG A 66 3.98 -12.09 2.44
C ARG A 66 4.64 -10.83 2.96
N ILE A 67 5.02 -10.86 4.21
CA ILE A 67 5.81 -9.81 4.80
C ILE A 67 7.20 -10.36 5.01
N GLY A 68 8.16 -9.89 4.20
CA GLY A 68 9.53 -10.33 4.29
C GLY A 68 10.35 -9.41 5.19
N LEU A 69 11.63 -9.68 5.25
CA LEU A 69 12.53 -8.86 6.07
C LEU A 69 12.75 -7.48 5.47
N ASP A 70 12.75 -7.39 4.16
CA ASP A 70 13.03 -6.13 3.49
C ASP A 70 11.88 -5.59 2.67
N VAL A 71 10.92 -6.43 2.34
CA VAL A 71 9.83 -6.06 1.43
C VAL A 71 8.52 -6.61 1.93
N ILE A 72 7.44 -6.02 1.43
CA ILE A 72 6.09 -6.53 1.63
C ILE A 72 5.55 -6.85 0.24
N LEU A 73 5.16 -8.10 0.03
CA LEU A 73 4.65 -8.53 -1.26
C LEU A 73 3.14 -8.53 -1.25
N VAL A 74 2.56 -7.91 -2.26
CA VAL A 74 1.11 -7.83 -2.37
C VAL A 74 0.68 -8.30 -3.76
N GLU A 75 -0.58 -8.65 -3.89
CA GLU A 75 -1.16 -9.06 -5.17
C GLU A 75 -2.36 -8.20 -5.48
N ILE A 76 -2.17 -7.18 -6.29
CA ILE A 76 -3.29 -6.37 -6.73
C ILE A 76 -3.24 -6.25 -8.25
N PRO A 77 -4.36 -6.47 -8.94
CA PRO A 77 -4.38 -6.32 -10.40
C PRO A 77 -3.99 -4.89 -10.78
N SER A 78 -3.31 -4.75 -11.90
CA SER A 78 -2.82 -3.42 -12.29
C SER A 78 -3.91 -2.39 -12.46
N ASP A 79 -5.12 -2.78 -12.84
CA ASP A 79 -6.21 -1.82 -12.95
C ASP A 79 -6.71 -1.36 -11.59
N THR A 80 -6.28 -2.04 -10.52
CA THR A 80 -6.67 -1.68 -9.17
C THR A 80 -6.11 -0.32 -8.76
N TYR A 81 -5.00 0.08 -9.37
CA TYR A 81 -4.42 1.37 -9.03
C TYR A 81 -5.42 2.50 -9.26
N ALA A 82 -6.17 2.44 -10.35
CA ALA A 82 -7.19 3.44 -10.59
C ALA A 82 -8.38 3.24 -9.66
N ARG A 83 -8.69 1.98 -9.36
CA ARG A 83 -9.85 1.64 -8.55
C ARG A 83 -9.67 1.99 -7.08
N TYR A 84 -8.48 1.73 -6.54
CA TYR A 84 -8.21 2.00 -5.15
C TYR A 84 -7.51 3.32 -4.92
N SER A 85 -7.22 4.03 -5.98
CA SER A 85 -6.66 5.35 -5.85
C SER A 85 -7.81 6.31 -5.62
N TYR A 86 -7.68 7.21 -4.67
CA TYR A 86 -8.74 8.16 -4.42
C TYR A 86 -8.17 9.50 -4.00
N ARG A 87 -9.02 10.50 -4.07
CA ARG A 87 -8.66 11.83 -3.68
C ARG A 87 -9.65 12.36 -2.73
N ARG A 88 -9.20 13.19 -1.90
CA ARG A 88 -10.07 13.78 -0.93
C ARG A 88 -10.38 15.20 -1.27
#